data_1702fbbf9259d0bcd9e7ef4cba6de0a1
#
_entry.id   1702fbbf9259d0bcd9e7ef4cba6de0a1
#
_cell.length_a   1.000
_cell.length_b   1.000
_cell.length_c   1.000
_cell.angle_alpha   90.00
_cell.angle_beta   90.00
_cell.angle_gamma   90.00
#
_symmetry.space_group_name_H-M   'P 1'
#
loop_
_entity.id
_entity.type
_entity.pdbx_description
1 polymer ?
#
loop_
_entity_poly.entity_id
_entity_poly.type
_entity_poly.pdbx_seq_one_letter_code
_entity_poly.pdbx_strand_id
1 'polypeptide(L)'
;MTSQPAAPPLPPPLRPDVTAQAISQAAQAAASAWAQPMSPAAHRRAVSQLYSTLRDLGIAARRLADYQTAGHPSDPTPLGFPQHIAASARCFLATCDSLDGVLAPEGLDPVADPTEPGTELCHAARSAIVAWRQPYGTSAELDTTVRQIVATTSFLAAAALSLTTYAPRRLAIHLRAVHVGLTKATDCLMKAIQVPGPAHEAPGPGTS
;
A
#
# COMPACT_ATOMS: atom_id res chain seq x y z
N MET A 1 22.52 -46.38 -7.58
CA MET A 1 21.22 -45.69 -7.51
C MET A 1 21.39 -44.51 -6.56
N THR A 2 21.66 -43.33 -7.10
CA THR A 2 21.85 -42.08 -6.32
C THR A 2 20.49 -41.44 -6.14
N SER A 3 19.97 -41.50 -4.92
CA SER A 3 18.73 -40.79 -4.55
C SER A 3 18.99 -39.29 -4.65
N GLN A 4 18.32 -38.62 -5.56
CA GLN A 4 18.32 -37.18 -5.70
C GLN A 4 17.63 -36.58 -4.46
N PRO A 5 18.24 -35.63 -3.74
CA PRO A 5 17.55 -35.01 -2.61
C PRO A 5 16.26 -34.32 -3.06
N ALA A 6 15.17 -34.54 -2.33
CA ALA A 6 13.89 -33.90 -2.60
C ALA A 6 14.04 -32.37 -2.56
N ALA A 7 13.54 -31.68 -3.58
CA ALA A 7 13.54 -30.23 -3.60
C ALA A 7 12.79 -29.70 -2.35
N PRO A 8 13.29 -28.62 -1.71
CA PRO A 8 12.59 -28.03 -0.57
C PRO A 8 11.19 -27.59 -0.98
N PRO A 9 10.19 -27.73 -0.09
CA PRO A 9 8.82 -27.31 -0.38
C PRO A 9 8.80 -25.81 -0.73
N LEU A 10 8.04 -25.47 -1.77
CA LEU A 10 7.84 -24.06 -2.15
C LEU A 10 7.22 -23.30 -0.96
N PRO A 11 7.69 -22.05 -0.69
CA PRO A 11 7.07 -21.24 0.33
C PRO A 11 5.57 -21.05 0.04
N PRO A 12 4.72 -21.00 1.07
CA PRO A 12 3.28 -20.79 0.88
C PRO A 12 3.03 -19.49 0.11
N PRO A 13 2.00 -19.44 -0.75
CA PRO A 13 1.65 -18.23 -1.48
C PRO A 13 1.38 -17.08 -0.50
N LEU A 14 1.88 -15.88 -0.83
CA LEU A 14 1.65 -14.67 -0.03
C LEU A 14 0.17 -14.31 -0.11
N ARG A 15 -0.53 -14.36 1.01
CA ARG A 15 -1.94 -13.98 1.09
C ARG A 15 -2.10 -12.46 1.05
N PRO A 16 -3.03 -11.92 0.24
CA PRO A 16 -3.23 -10.47 0.09
C PRO A 16 -3.58 -9.75 1.39
N ASP A 17 -4.48 -10.31 2.18
CA ASP A 17 -4.94 -9.77 3.45
C ASP A 17 -3.84 -9.75 4.52
N VAL A 18 -3.07 -10.82 4.63
CA VAL A 18 -1.93 -10.93 5.55
C VAL A 18 -0.84 -9.91 5.18
N THR A 19 -0.56 -9.76 3.88
CA THR A 19 0.41 -8.79 3.39
C THR A 19 -0.06 -7.35 3.68
N ALA A 20 -1.34 -7.04 3.46
CA ALA A 20 -1.90 -5.72 3.76
C ALA A 20 -1.83 -5.40 5.26
N GLN A 21 -2.09 -6.38 6.12
CA GLN A 21 -1.95 -6.24 7.57
C GLN A 21 -0.49 -5.95 7.97
N ALA A 22 0.47 -6.69 7.41
CA ALA A 22 1.89 -6.47 7.67
C ALA A 22 2.34 -5.05 7.27
N ILE A 23 1.88 -4.56 6.11
CA ILE A 23 2.17 -3.19 5.66
C ILE A 23 1.58 -2.17 6.64
N SER A 24 0.34 -2.37 7.09
CA SER A 24 -0.33 -1.45 8.01
C SER A 24 0.41 -1.36 9.35
N GLN A 25 0.85 -2.48 9.90
CA GLN A 25 1.63 -2.54 11.13
C GLN A 25 2.99 -1.86 10.96
N ALA A 26 3.70 -2.14 9.87
CA ALA A 26 4.98 -1.52 9.58
C ALA A 26 4.84 0.00 9.34
N ALA A 27 3.75 0.45 8.69
CA ALA A 27 3.46 1.87 8.49
C ALA A 27 3.18 2.60 9.80
N GLN A 28 2.46 1.96 10.72
CA GLN A 28 2.22 2.49 12.07
C GLN A 28 3.53 2.64 12.85
N ALA A 29 4.39 1.62 12.82
CA ALA A 29 5.69 1.63 13.49
C ALA A 29 6.61 2.72 12.91
N ALA A 30 6.68 2.82 11.57
CA ALA A 30 7.46 3.84 10.88
C ALA A 30 6.94 5.25 11.19
N ALA A 31 5.63 5.48 11.15
CA ALA A 31 5.03 6.77 11.48
C ALA A 31 5.35 7.21 12.92
N SER A 32 5.30 6.28 13.86
CA SER A 32 5.65 6.52 15.26
C SER A 32 7.14 6.87 15.43
N ALA A 33 8.02 6.16 14.74
CA ALA A 33 9.46 6.42 14.77
C ALA A 33 9.82 7.77 14.11
N TRP A 34 9.19 8.09 12.97
CA TRP A 34 9.44 9.33 12.22
C TRP A 34 8.83 10.58 12.87
N ALA A 35 7.95 10.40 13.85
CA ALA A 35 7.45 11.50 14.67
C ALA A 35 8.46 11.96 15.75
N GLN A 36 9.51 11.16 16.02
CA GLN A 36 10.54 11.48 17.00
C GLN A 36 11.62 12.37 16.41
N PRO A 37 12.33 13.17 17.24
CA PRO A 37 13.50 13.92 16.80
C PRO A 37 14.55 13.00 16.18
N MET A 38 15.06 13.37 15.02
CA MET A 38 16.02 12.55 14.27
C MET A 38 17.18 13.38 13.71
N SER A 39 18.29 12.70 13.45
CA SER A 39 19.43 13.33 12.78
C SER A 39 19.09 13.66 11.32
N PRO A 40 19.79 14.63 10.69
CA PRO A 40 19.59 14.92 9.26
C PRO A 40 19.78 13.71 8.34
N ALA A 41 20.68 12.79 8.70
CA ALA A 41 20.88 11.54 7.94
C ALA A 41 19.69 10.59 8.09
N ALA A 42 19.19 10.39 9.31
CA ALA A 42 17.99 9.58 9.56
C ALA A 42 16.76 10.18 8.87
N HIS A 43 16.62 11.51 8.88
CA HIS A 43 15.53 12.19 8.18
C HIS A 43 15.57 11.95 6.66
N ARG A 44 16.74 12.05 6.03
CA ARG A 44 16.89 11.74 4.59
C ARG A 44 16.52 10.28 4.29
N ARG A 45 16.97 9.33 5.12
CA ARG A 45 16.59 7.91 4.98
C ARG A 45 15.08 7.72 5.11
N ALA A 46 14.44 8.31 6.11
CA ALA A 46 12.99 8.23 6.30
C ALA A 46 12.22 8.75 5.08
N VAL A 47 12.63 9.87 4.48
CA VAL A 47 12.00 10.41 3.26
C VAL A 47 12.22 9.46 2.08
N SER A 48 13.40 8.86 1.93
CA SER A 48 13.68 7.88 0.88
C SER A 48 12.86 6.60 1.05
N GLN A 49 12.71 6.11 2.28
CA GLN A 49 11.87 4.96 2.62
C GLN A 49 10.40 5.25 2.36
N LEU A 50 9.90 6.44 2.71
CA LEU A 50 8.55 6.90 2.39
C LEU A 50 8.32 6.89 0.87
N TYR A 51 9.23 7.45 0.09
CA TYR A 51 9.17 7.46 -1.37
C TYR A 51 9.09 6.04 -1.95
N SER A 52 10.00 5.16 -1.56
CA SER A 52 10.04 3.76 -2.04
C SER A 52 8.74 3.03 -1.70
N THR A 53 8.23 3.21 -0.48
CA THR A 53 6.96 2.64 -0.04
C THR A 53 5.79 3.12 -0.90
N LEU A 54 5.68 4.41 -1.14
CA LEU A 54 4.59 4.99 -1.93
C LEU A 54 4.61 4.51 -3.38
N ARG A 55 5.80 4.39 -3.97
CA ARG A 55 5.98 3.83 -5.31
C ARG A 55 5.52 2.38 -5.38
N ASP A 56 5.96 1.54 -4.45
CA ASP A 56 5.61 0.12 -4.42
C ASP A 56 4.11 -0.08 -4.15
N LEU A 57 3.52 0.70 -3.23
CA LEU A 57 2.06 0.69 -3.00
C LEU A 57 1.26 1.16 -4.21
N GLY A 58 1.73 2.18 -4.93
CA GLY A 58 1.09 2.64 -6.16
C GLY A 58 1.08 1.55 -7.24
N ILE A 59 2.19 0.85 -7.42
CA ILE A 59 2.29 -0.29 -8.34
C ILE A 59 1.39 -1.44 -7.90
N ALA A 60 1.39 -1.78 -6.61
CA ALA A 60 0.59 -2.86 -6.05
C ALA A 60 -0.92 -2.57 -6.17
N ALA A 61 -1.37 -1.35 -5.82
CA ALA A 61 -2.76 -0.93 -5.95
C ALA A 61 -3.23 -0.92 -7.41
N ARG A 62 -2.37 -0.53 -8.35
CA ARG A 62 -2.70 -0.62 -9.77
C ARG A 62 -2.92 -2.07 -10.21
N ARG A 63 -2.05 -2.99 -9.78
CA ARG A 63 -2.18 -4.42 -10.08
C ARG A 63 -3.44 -5.01 -9.48
N LEU A 64 -3.81 -4.60 -8.27
CA LEU A 64 -5.06 -4.98 -7.66
C LEU A 64 -6.26 -4.51 -8.51
N ALA A 65 -6.26 -3.25 -8.97
CA ALA A 65 -7.30 -2.72 -9.84
C ALA A 65 -7.38 -3.47 -11.18
N ASP A 66 -6.24 -3.72 -11.82
CA ASP A 66 -6.16 -4.43 -13.11
C ASP A 66 -6.67 -5.87 -12.96
N TYR A 67 -6.32 -6.56 -11.86
CA TYR A 67 -6.81 -7.91 -11.57
C TYR A 67 -8.34 -7.94 -11.42
N GLN A 68 -8.90 -7.00 -10.67
CA GLN A 68 -10.34 -6.89 -10.47
C GLN A 68 -11.10 -6.50 -11.75
N THR A 69 -10.45 -5.77 -12.66
CA THR A 69 -11.04 -5.37 -13.96
C THR A 69 -11.05 -6.53 -14.96
N ALA A 70 -10.08 -7.44 -14.88
CA ALA A 70 -9.96 -8.59 -15.77
C ALA A 70 -11.11 -9.62 -15.61
N GLY A 71 -11.97 -9.44 -14.60
CA GLY A 71 -13.22 -10.18 -14.43
C GLY A 71 -13.01 -11.67 -14.28
N HIS A 72 -12.68 -12.14 -13.08
CA HIS A 72 -12.85 -13.56 -12.77
C HIS A 72 -14.35 -13.84 -12.59
N PRO A 73 -14.94 -14.76 -13.38
CA PRO A 73 -16.38 -14.97 -13.41
C PRO A 73 -17.00 -15.47 -12.10
N SER A 74 -16.18 -15.75 -11.11
CA SER A 74 -16.58 -16.23 -9.79
C SER A 74 -16.64 -15.17 -8.69
N ASP A 75 -16.24 -13.93 -8.97
CA ASP A 75 -16.08 -12.92 -7.92
C ASP A 75 -16.99 -11.71 -8.19
N PRO A 76 -18.06 -11.51 -7.40
CA PRO A 76 -18.95 -10.36 -7.55
C PRO A 76 -18.28 -9.10 -7.00
N THR A 77 -17.31 -8.56 -7.75
CA THR A 77 -16.71 -7.28 -7.39
C THR A 77 -17.71 -6.15 -7.60
N PRO A 78 -17.93 -5.28 -6.58
CA PRO A 78 -18.87 -4.18 -6.71
C PRO A 78 -18.52 -3.25 -7.89
N LEU A 79 -19.53 -2.81 -8.65
CA LEU A 79 -19.36 -1.84 -9.74
C LEU A 79 -18.68 -0.57 -9.21
N GLY A 80 -17.61 -0.14 -9.86
CA GLY A 80 -16.85 1.05 -9.46
C GLY A 80 -15.67 0.79 -8.51
N PHE A 81 -15.59 -0.37 -7.89
CA PHE A 81 -14.48 -0.72 -6.99
C PHE A 81 -13.10 -0.62 -7.68
N PRO A 82 -12.85 -1.25 -8.85
CA PRO A 82 -11.56 -1.17 -9.52
C PRO A 82 -11.17 0.27 -9.87
N GLN A 83 -12.14 1.10 -10.27
CA GLN A 83 -11.90 2.51 -10.62
C GLN A 83 -11.42 3.33 -9.42
N HIS A 84 -11.96 3.07 -8.23
CA HIS A 84 -11.54 3.75 -7.00
C HIS A 84 -10.15 3.29 -6.56
N ILE A 85 -9.83 2.00 -6.67
CA ILE A 85 -8.48 1.49 -6.41
C ILE A 85 -7.47 2.05 -7.42
N ALA A 86 -7.81 2.09 -8.72
CA ALA A 86 -6.97 2.70 -9.74
C ALA A 86 -6.76 4.21 -9.51
N ALA A 87 -7.78 4.92 -9.01
CA ALA A 87 -7.66 6.32 -8.63
C ALA A 87 -6.68 6.51 -7.45
N SER A 88 -6.76 5.66 -6.43
CA SER A 88 -5.81 5.70 -5.31
C SER A 88 -4.38 5.40 -5.77
N ALA A 89 -4.19 4.43 -6.67
CA ALA A 89 -2.89 4.13 -7.26
C ALA A 89 -2.28 5.34 -7.98
N ARG A 90 -3.08 6.08 -8.74
CA ARG A 90 -2.63 7.33 -9.38
C ARG A 90 -2.23 8.38 -8.34
N CYS A 91 -2.96 8.50 -7.23
CA CYS A 91 -2.59 9.43 -6.16
C CYS A 91 -1.23 9.04 -5.53
N PHE A 92 -0.97 7.75 -5.26
CA PHE A 92 0.33 7.31 -4.77
C PHE A 92 1.47 7.66 -5.72
N LEU A 93 1.31 7.37 -7.03
CA LEU A 93 2.35 7.62 -8.02
C LEU A 93 2.59 9.13 -8.24
N ALA A 94 1.53 9.94 -8.35
CA ALA A 94 1.66 11.39 -8.42
C ALA A 94 2.32 12.00 -7.16
N THR A 95 2.16 11.35 -6.02
CA THR A 95 2.83 11.73 -4.78
C THR A 95 4.33 11.44 -4.86
N CYS A 96 4.74 10.33 -5.48
CA CYS A 96 6.16 10.03 -5.75
C CYS A 96 6.77 11.06 -6.69
N ASP A 97 6.10 11.41 -7.78
CA ASP A 97 6.58 12.42 -8.73
C ASP A 97 6.86 13.77 -8.03
N SER A 98 6.08 14.09 -6.98
CA SER A 98 6.31 15.29 -6.17
C SER A 98 7.62 15.25 -5.38
N LEU A 99 8.12 14.07 -5.02
CA LEU A 99 9.37 13.87 -4.29
C LEU A 99 10.57 13.70 -5.21
N ASP A 100 10.41 13.18 -6.42
CA ASP A 100 11.49 12.92 -7.37
C ASP A 100 12.35 14.15 -7.64
N GLY A 101 11.75 15.33 -7.74
CA GLY A 101 12.45 16.58 -7.99
C GLY A 101 13.27 17.11 -6.80
N VAL A 102 13.20 16.45 -5.63
CA VAL A 102 13.83 16.89 -4.39
C VAL A 102 14.79 15.86 -3.81
N LEU A 103 14.52 14.59 -4.06
CA LEU A 103 15.43 13.50 -3.73
C LEU A 103 16.53 13.50 -4.80
N ALA A 104 17.69 14.05 -4.48
CA ALA A 104 18.86 13.96 -5.37
C ALA A 104 19.17 12.50 -5.67
N PRO A 105 19.59 12.18 -6.93
CA PRO A 105 19.86 10.80 -7.36
C PRO A 105 20.94 10.07 -6.54
N GLU A 106 21.71 10.81 -5.75
CA GLU A 106 22.80 10.29 -4.91
C GLU A 106 22.33 9.64 -3.59
N GLY A 107 21.04 9.66 -3.26
CA GLY A 107 20.55 9.34 -1.93
C GLY A 107 19.58 8.17 -1.81
N LEU A 108 19.29 7.45 -2.87
CA LEU A 108 18.40 6.29 -2.83
C LEU A 108 19.15 4.98 -2.51
N ASP A 109 20.12 5.04 -1.60
CA ASP A 109 20.71 3.82 -1.09
C ASP A 109 19.79 3.21 -0.03
N PRO A 110 19.03 2.15 -0.38
CA PRO A 110 18.09 1.51 0.54
C PRO A 110 18.79 0.53 1.49
N VAL A 111 20.11 0.55 1.58
CA VAL A 111 20.84 -0.26 2.57
C VAL A 111 20.65 0.39 3.94
N ALA A 112 19.42 0.37 4.34
CA ALA A 112 19.02 0.71 5.69
C ALA A 112 19.27 -0.49 6.58
N ASP A 113 19.61 -0.20 7.82
CA ASP A 113 19.61 -1.18 8.89
C ASP A 113 18.28 -1.98 8.86
N PRO A 114 18.32 -3.33 8.74
CA PRO A 114 17.12 -4.14 8.70
C PRO A 114 16.24 -3.99 9.93
N THR A 115 16.74 -3.41 11.01
CA THR A 115 15.99 -3.12 12.25
C THR A 115 15.26 -1.78 12.21
N GLU A 116 15.49 -0.94 11.19
CA GLU A 116 14.76 0.32 11.05
C GLU A 116 13.30 0.08 10.60
N PRO A 117 12.30 0.66 11.28
CA PRO A 117 10.88 0.46 10.92
C PRO A 117 10.54 0.82 9.47
N GLY A 118 11.23 1.81 8.90
CA GLY A 118 11.05 2.18 7.50
C GLY A 118 11.56 1.12 6.51
N THR A 119 12.57 0.33 6.87
CA THR A 119 13.06 -0.78 6.04
C THR A 119 12.05 -1.92 6.00
N GLU A 120 11.48 -2.29 7.13
CA GLU A 120 10.41 -3.27 7.21
C GLU A 120 9.20 -2.85 6.38
N LEU A 121 8.81 -1.59 6.45
CA LEU A 121 7.74 -1.02 5.66
C LEU A 121 8.00 -1.12 4.15
N CYS A 122 9.22 -0.80 3.69
CA CYS A 122 9.60 -0.95 2.28
C CYS A 122 9.53 -2.41 1.82
N HIS A 123 9.98 -3.36 2.63
CA HIS A 123 9.92 -4.78 2.32
C HIS A 123 8.48 -5.28 2.24
N ALA A 124 7.62 -4.88 3.19
CA ALA A 124 6.21 -5.23 3.19
C ALA A 124 5.49 -4.66 1.96
N ALA A 125 5.72 -3.39 1.62
CA ALA A 125 5.13 -2.75 0.43
C ALA A 125 5.57 -3.44 -0.87
N ARG A 126 6.83 -3.83 -0.98
CA ARG A 126 7.35 -4.59 -2.13
C ARG A 126 6.68 -5.96 -2.25
N SER A 127 6.45 -6.64 -1.13
CA SER A 127 5.75 -7.94 -1.11
C SER A 127 4.32 -7.83 -1.61
N ALA A 128 3.64 -6.69 -1.39
CA ALA A 128 2.30 -6.44 -1.91
C ALA A 128 2.23 -6.47 -3.45
N ILE A 129 3.31 -6.06 -4.14
CA ILE A 129 3.38 -6.09 -5.59
C ILE A 129 3.15 -7.51 -6.15
N VAL A 130 3.54 -8.53 -5.41
CA VAL A 130 3.35 -9.93 -5.77
C VAL A 130 2.03 -10.47 -5.20
N ALA A 131 1.75 -10.21 -3.92
CA ALA A 131 0.59 -10.73 -3.23
C ALA A 131 -0.74 -10.26 -3.85
N TRP A 132 -0.84 -8.99 -4.26
CA TRP A 132 -2.08 -8.41 -4.80
C TRP A 132 -2.32 -8.73 -6.28
N ARG A 133 -1.50 -9.58 -6.87
CA ARG A 133 -1.76 -10.24 -8.17
C ARG A 133 -2.49 -11.57 -8.03
N GLN A 134 -2.63 -12.07 -6.81
CA GLN A 134 -3.22 -13.38 -6.55
C GLN A 134 -4.73 -13.27 -6.36
N PRO A 135 -5.50 -14.33 -6.69
CA PRO A 135 -6.93 -14.33 -6.46
C PRO A 135 -7.23 -14.17 -4.97
N TYR A 136 -8.24 -13.37 -4.67
CA TYR A 136 -8.82 -13.32 -3.34
C TYR A 136 -9.74 -14.52 -3.16
N GLY A 137 -9.65 -15.16 -2.00
CA GLY A 137 -10.50 -16.30 -1.69
C GLY A 137 -11.96 -15.89 -1.46
N THR A 138 -12.17 -14.67 -0.91
CA THR A 138 -13.50 -14.17 -0.57
C THR A 138 -13.58 -12.65 -0.70
N SER A 139 -14.79 -12.12 -0.86
CA SER A 139 -15.04 -10.66 -0.82
C SER A 139 -14.67 -10.04 0.53
N ALA A 140 -14.76 -10.80 1.62
CA ALA A 140 -14.35 -10.36 2.95
C ALA A 140 -12.82 -10.15 3.05
N GLU A 141 -12.02 -11.00 2.41
CA GLU A 141 -10.56 -10.81 2.32
C GLU A 141 -10.21 -9.55 1.53
N LEU A 142 -10.93 -9.29 0.45
CA LEU A 142 -10.75 -8.08 -0.34
C LEU A 142 -11.11 -6.83 0.48
N ASP A 143 -12.25 -6.80 1.17
CA ASP A 143 -12.66 -5.71 2.04
C ASP A 143 -11.63 -5.47 3.15
N THR A 144 -11.17 -6.55 3.80
CA THR A 144 -10.12 -6.49 4.82
C THR A 144 -8.84 -5.88 4.26
N THR A 145 -8.41 -6.32 3.07
CA THR A 145 -7.22 -5.79 2.39
C THR A 145 -7.35 -4.28 2.17
N VAL A 146 -8.47 -3.82 1.63
CA VAL A 146 -8.68 -2.39 1.34
C VAL A 146 -8.71 -1.57 2.63
N ARG A 147 -9.35 -2.05 3.69
CA ARG A 147 -9.32 -1.39 5.01
C ARG A 147 -7.91 -1.25 5.57
N GLN A 148 -7.08 -2.26 5.41
CA GLN A 148 -5.66 -2.19 5.82
C GLN A 148 -4.88 -1.20 4.96
N ILE A 149 -5.17 -1.09 3.66
CA ILE A 149 -4.57 -0.08 2.78
C ILE A 149 -5.00 1.34 3.23
N VAL A 150 -6.26 1.54 3.60
CA VAL A 150 -6.76 2.81 4.16
C VAL A 150 -5.99 3.18 5.43
N ALA A 151 -5.84 2.25 6.37
CA ALA A 151 -5.08 2.48 7.59
C ALA A 151 -3.61 2.82 7.28
N THR A 152 -2.97 2.04 6.40
CA THR A 152 -1.60 2.31 5.91
C THR A 152 -1.47 3.73 5.37
N THR A 153 -2.37 4.12 4.48
CA THR A 153 -2.33 5.44 3.83
C THR A 153 -2.48 6.56 4.84
N SER A 154 -3.33 6.36 5.86
CA SER A 154 -3.51 7.32 6.94
C SER A 154 -2.25 7.47 7.81
N PHE A 155 -1.57 6.37 8.14
CA PHE A 155 -0.29 6.41 8.86
C PHE A 155 0.80 7.10 8.05
N LEU A 156 0.90 6.82 6.75
CA LEU A 156 1.87 7.47 5.86
C LEU A 156 1.59 8.96 5.68
N ALA A 157 0.31 9.36 5.65
CA ALA A 157 -0.06 10.78 5.60
C ALA A 157 0.37 11.52 6.88
N ALA A 158 0.15 10.91 8.05
CA ALA A 158 0.63 11.45 9.32
C ALA A 158 2.16 11.51 9.38
N ALA A 159 2.84 10.46 8.92
CA ALA A 159 4.30 10.38 8.84
C ALA A 159 4.88 11.49 7.95
N ALA A 160 4.31 11.71 6.76
CA ALA A 160 4.74 12.78 5.86
C ALA A 160 4.63 14.16 6.53
N LEU A 161 3.55 14.40 7.30
CA LEU A 161 3.38 15.63 8.03
C LEU A 161 4.42 15.78 9.15
N SER A 162 4.69 14.72 9.92
CA SER A 162 5.71 14.70 10.97
C SER A 162 7.10 15.02 10.41
N LEU A 163 7.46 14.43 9.28
CA LEU A 163 8.74 14.68 8.61
C LEU A 163 8.90 16.16 8.17
N THR A 164 7.82 16.92 7.97
CA THR A 164 7.94 18.35 7.65
C THR A 164 8.58 19.18 8.77
N THR A 165 8.48 18.72 10.02
CA THR A 165 8.98 19.44 11.20
C THR A 165 10.50 19.60 11.17
N TYR A 166 11.20 18.62 10.60
CA TYR A 166 12.66 18.59 10.53
C TYR A 166 13.21 18.86 9.14
N ALA A 167 12.33 19.09 8.17
CA ALA A 167 12.71 19.25 6.77
C ALA A 167 13.16 20.69 6.45
N PRO A 168 14.18 20.87 5.59
CA PRO A 168 14.43 22.15 4.94
C PRO A 168 13.16 22.66 4.24
N ARG A 169 12.95 23.99 4.19
CA ARG A 169 11.73 24.63 3.66
C ARG A 169 11.26 24.05 2.31
N ARG A 170 12.18 23.81 1.39
CA ARG A 170 11.88 23.26 0.07
C ARG A 170 11.29 21.85 0.21
N LEU A 171 11.92 20.96 0.95
CA LEU A 171 11.45 19.61 1.17
C LEU A 171 10.14 19.58 1.95
N ALA A 172 9.95 20.46 2.92
CA ALA A 172 8.71 20.56 3.69
C ALA A 172 7.49 20.87 2.82
N ILE A 173 7.64 21.67 1.75
CA ILE A 173 6.56 21.94 0.78
C ILE A 173 6.16 20.65 0.07
N HIS A 174 7.11 19.84 -0.37
CA HIS A 174 6.85 18.57 -1.05
C HIS A 174 6.24 17.53 -0.11
N LEU A 175 6.72 17.43 1.12
CA LEU A 175 6.14 16.53 2.13
C LEU A 175 4.68 16.90 2.48
N ARG A 176 4.33 18.18 2.48
CA ARG A 176 2.93 18.62 2.61
C ARG A 176 2.09 18.21 1.39
N ALA A 177 2.65 18.32 0.19
CA ALA A 177 1.98 17.84 -1.02
C ALA A 177 1.77 16.32 -0.96
N VAL A 178 2.75 15.56 -0.44
CA VAL A 178 2.63 14.13 -0.15
C VAL A 178 1.46 13.85 0.81
N HIS A 179 1.39 14.55 1.93
CA HIS A 179 0.28 14.43 2.88
C HIS A 179 -1.09 14.64 2.20
N VAL A 180 -1.24 15.69 1.40
CA VAL A 180 -2.48 15.98 0.67
C VAL A 180 -2.79 14.88 -0.35
N GLY A 181 -1.80 14.41 -1.09
CA GLY A 181 -1.96 13.32 -2.06
C GLY A 181 -2.41 12.02 -1.40
N LEU A 182 -1.85 11.68 -0.24
CA LEU A 182 -2.24 10.52 0.54
C LEU A 182 -3.65 10.64 1.13
N THR A 183 -4.06 11.81 1.57
CA THR A 183 -5.44 12.06 2.00
C THR A 183 -6.43 11.80 0.85
N LYS A 184 -6.11 12.27 -0.36
CA LYS A 184 -6.93 11.98 -1.55
C LYS A 184 -6.95 10.48 -1.89
N ALA A 185 -5.82 9.78 -1.74
CA ALA A 185 -5.79 8.33 -1.93
C ALA A 185 -6.69 7.61 -0.93
N THR A 186 -6.68 8.03 0.33
CA THR A 186 -7.57 7.52 1.39
C THR A 186 -9.04 7.71 1.00
N ASP A 187 -9.42 8.91 0.52
CA ASP A 187 -10.79 9.19 0.08
C ASP A 187 -11.24 8.27 -1.07
N CYS A 188 -10.35 7.99 -2.02
CA CYS A 188 -10.62 7.05 -3.10
C CYS A 188 -10.83 5.62 -2.57
N LEU A 189 -9.98 5.17 -1.65
CA LEU A 189 -10.09 3.84 -1.03
C LEU A 189 -11.37 3.71 -0.18
N MET A 190 -11.73 4.74 0.56
CA MET A 190 -12.98 4.75 1.34
C MET A 190 -14.22 4.64 0.44
N LYS A 191 -14.20 5.27 -0.73
CA LYS A 191 -15.28 5.10 -1.73
C LYS A 191 -15.34 3.66 -2.25
N ALA A 192 -14.20 2.99 -2.42
CA ALA A 192 -14.17 1.58 -2.83
C ALA A 192 -14.88 0.68 -1.80
N ILE A 193 -14.70 0.93 -0.50
CA ILE A 193 -15.36 0.15 0.57
C ILE A 193 -16.86 0.42 0.64
N GLN A 194 -17.31 1.63 0.28
CA GLN A 194 -18.71 2.06 0.39
C GLN A 194 -19.56 1.63 -0.82
N VAL A 195 -18.96 1.08 -1.88
CA VAL A 195 -19.72 0.58 -3.04
C VAL A 195 -20.58 -0.61 -2.58
N PRO A 196 -21.92 -0.54 -2.67
CA PRO A 196 -22.77 -1.66 -2.31
C PRO A 196 -22.44 -2.88 -3.18
N GLY A 197 -22.21 -4.02 -2.55
CA GLY A 197 -22.13 -5.28 -3.28
C GLY A 197 -23.43 -5.50 -4.08
N PRO A 198 -23.42 -6.33 -5.15
CA PRO A 198 -24.63 -6.70 -5.84
C PRO A 198 -25.63 -7.21 -4.80
N ALA A 199 -26.79 -6.57 -4.77
CA ALA A 199 -27.85 -7.01 -3.88
C ALA A 199 -28.09 -8.52 -4.16
N HIS A 200 -27.89 -9.36 -3.15
CA HIS A 200 -28.38 -10.72 -3.21
C HIS A 200 -29.88 -10.60 -3.48
N GLU A 201 -30.29 -10.87 -4.71
CA GLU A 201 -31.71 -11.07 -5.00
C GLU A 201 -32.19 -12.11 -4.00
N ALA A 202 -32.97 -11.66 -3.03
CA ALA A 202 -33.66 -12.58 -2.14
C ALA A 202 -34.41 -13.57 -3.03
N PRO A 203 -34.30 -14.90 -2.79
CA PRO A 203 -35.07 -15.86 -3.56
C PRO A 203 -36.53 -15.45 -3.47
N GLY A 204 -37.09 -15.12 -4.64
CA GLY A 204 -38.48 -14.68 -4.75
C GLY A 204 -39.38 -15.71 -4.03
N PRO A 205 -40.45 -15.24 -3.35
CA PRO A 205 -41.38 -16.14 -2.66
C PRO A 205 -41.90 -17.12 -3.71
N GLY A 206 -41.56 -18.42 -3.49
CA GLY A 206 -41.97 -19.50 -4.37
C GLY A 206 -43.49 -19.45 -4.59
N THR A 207 -43.87 -19.31 -5.85
CA THR A 207 -45.24 -19.56 -6.29
C THR A 207 -45.57 -21.02 -6.00
N SER A 208 -46.38 -21.25 -4.99
CA SER A 208 -47.06 -22.53 -4.72
C SER A 208 -48.20 -22.73 -5.66
#